data_11fd3dfa2db707efd600853ad6cd1aa8
#
_entry.id   11fd3dfa2db707efd600853ad6cd1aa8
#
_cell.length_a   1.000
_cell.length_b   1.000
_cell.length_c   1.000
_cell.angle_alpha   90.00
_cell.angle_beta   90.00
_cell.angle_gamma   90.00
#
_symmetry.space_group_name_H-M   'P 1'
#
loop_
_entity.id
_entity.type
_entity.pdbx_description
1 polymer ?
#
loop_
_entity_poly.entity_id
_entity_poly.type
_entity_poly.pdbx_seq_one_letter_code
_entity_poly.pdbx_strand_id
1 'polypeptide(L)'
;MLRVLTLSTLFPDASRPNFGVFVERQTLGLAAHPGVDLRVVAPLGIPPWPLARHGHYAPLAALPERETWKGLDIRRPRFLALPGTGGRFHAGSLVRRLVPLLTALRRDFAFDVIDAEFFFPDGPAAVALGRHFGVPVSIKRAGRTSIIGGARPRPPRR
;
A
#
# COMPACT_ATOMS: atom_id res chain seq x y z
N MET A 1 -8.93 -16.59 9.95
CA MET A 1 -7.99 -15.46 10.08
C MET A 1 -8.04 -14.64 8.80
N LEU A 2 -8.38 -13.36 8.89
CA LEU A 2 -8.45 -12.44 7.76
C LEU A 2 -7.04 -11.91 7.44
N ARG A 3 -6.59 -12.08 6.20
CA ARG A 3 -5.29 -11.59 5.74
C ARG A 3 -5.47 -10.24 5.05
N VAL A 4 -4.95 -9.20 5.69
CA VAL A 4 -5.10 -7.81 5.24
C VAL A 4 -3.79 -7.31 4.63
N LEU A 5 -3.86 -6.79 3.42
CA LEU A 5 -2.77 -6.05 2.80
C LEU A 5 -3.05 -4.55 2.97
N THR A 6 -2.35 -3.90 3.88
CA THR A 6 -2.41 -2.44 4.01
C THR A 6 -1.52 -1.80 2.95
N LEU A 7 -2.11 -0.92 2.14
CA LEU A 7 -1.41 -0.13 1.13
C LEU A 7 -1.43 1.33 1.53
N SER A 8 -0.26 1.93 1.76
CA SER A 8 -0.16 3.33 2.08
C SER A 8 1.15 3.97 1.60
N THR A 9 1.06 5.00 0.77
CA THR A 9 2.19 5.89 0.48
C THR A 9 2.48 6.86 1.63
N LEU A 10 1.57 6.93 2.60
CA LEU A 10 1.66 7.78 3.79
C LEU A 10 1.95 6.91 5.03
N PHE A 11 3.19 6.45 5.17
CA PHE A 11 3.61 5.61 6.28
C PHE A 11 4.96 6.09 6.85
N PRO A 12 5.17 6.06 8.18
CA PRO A 12 6.44 6.47 8.78
C PRO A 12 7.61 5.63 8.30
N ASP A 13 8.76 6.25 8.26
CA ASP A 13 10.04 5.60 7.99
C ASP A 13 11.16 6.22 8.83
N ALA A 14 12.35 5.65 8.81
CA ALA A 14 13.48 6.12 9.62
C ALA A 14 13.89 7.58 9.28
N SER A 15 13.66 8.02 8.06
CA SER A 15 13.95 9.41 7.65
C SER A 15 12.81 10.38 7.98
N ARG A 16 11.58 9.87 8.16
CA ARG A 16 10.37 10.65 8.43
C ARG A 16 9.51 9.95 9.50
N PRO A 17 9.96 9.88 10.75
CA PRO A 17 9.30 9.09 11.80
C PRO A 17 7.90 9.61 12.17
N ASN A 18 7.61 10.88 11.88
CA ASN A 18 6.32 11.50 12.15
C ASN A 18 5.38 11.53 10.92
N PHE A 19 5.83 11.02 9.78
CA PHE A 19 5.05 11.03 8.55
C PHE A 19 4.00 9.91 8.56
N GLY A 20 2.71 10.27 8.55
CA GLY A 20 1.64 9.27 8.52
C GLY A 20 1.46 8.47 9.83
N VAL A 21 1.80 9.03 10.98
CA VAL A 21 1.67 8.38 12.30
C VAL A 21 0.24 7.89 12.57
N PHE A 22 -0.78 8.59 12.08
CA PHE A 22 -2.17 8.16 12.23
C PHE A 22 -2.45 6.85 11.48
N VAL A 23 -1.86 6.66 10.29
CA VAL A 23 -1.94 5.40 9.52
C VAL A 23 -1.24 4.28 10.29
N GLU A 24 -0.04 4.54 10.79
CA GLU A 24 0.71 3.60 11.62
C GLU A 24 -0.12 3.12 12.81
N ARG A 25 -0.72 4.05 13.56
CA ARG A 25 -1.54 3.72 14.74
C ARG A 25 -2.76 2.87 14.38
N GLN A 26 -3.45 3.20 13.31
CA GLN A 26 -4.59 2.41 12.83
C GLN A 26 -4.15 1.01 12.39
N THR A 27 -3.04 0.93 11.66
CA THR A 27 -2.48 -0.34 11.18
C THR A 27 -2.04 -1.23 12.36
N LEU A 28 -1.36 -0.67 13.36
CA LEU A 28 -0.99 -1.39 14.57
C LEU A 28 -2.22 -1.89 15.36
N GLY A 29 -3.24 -1.05 15.47
CA GLY A 29 -4.51 -1.43 16.10
C GLY A 29 -5.20 -2.59 15.39
N LEU A 30 -5.22 -2.56 14.06
CA LEU A 30 -5.78 -3.64 13.26
C LEU A 30 -4.95 -4.93 13.36
N ALA A 31 -3.62 -4.81 13.34
CA ALA A 31 -2.72 -5.95 13.46
C ALA A 31 -2.77 -6.62 14.85
N ALA A 32 -3.14 -5.87 15.88
CA ALA A 32 -3.32 -6.41 17.22
C ALA A 32 -4.60 -7.26 17.40
N HIS A 33 -5.51 -7.21 16.41
CA HIS A 33 -6.75 -8.00 16.49
C HIS A 33 -6.47 -9.48 16.24
N PRO A 34 -6.90 -10.40 17.11
CA PRO A 34 -6.51 -11.83 17.07
C PRO A 34 -6.98 -12.57 15.81
N GLY A 35 -7.97 -12.05 15.11
CA GLY A 35 -8.49 -12.61 13.84
C GLY A 35 -7.83 -12.05 12.58
N VAL A 36 -6.78 -11.24 12.70
CA VAL A 36 -6.15 -10.54 11.58
C VAL A 36 -4.68 -10.90 11.46
N ASP A 37 -4.27 -11.28 10.25
CA ASP A 37 -2.86 -11.33 9.82
C ASP A 37 -2.65 -10.18 8.83
N LEU A 38 -1.68 -9.31 9.08
CA LEU A 38 -1.52 -8.07 8.36
C LEU A 38 -0.09 -7.87 7.86
N ARG A 39 0.02 -7.47 6.59
CA ARG A 39 1.28 -6.97 6.02
C ARG A 39 1.09 -5.60 5.42
N VAL A 40 2.15 -4.81 5.44
CA VAL A 40 2.15 -3.43 4.95
C VAL A 40 2.98 -3.32 3.68
N VAL A 41 2.42 -2.66 2.70
CA VAL A 41 3.14 -2.17 1.53
C VAL A 41 3.09 -0.64 1.57
N ALA A 42 4.24 -0.03 1.81
CA ALA A 42 4.43 1.40 1.94
C ALA A 42 5.32 1.92 0.78
N PRO A 43 4.75 2.12 -0.41
CA PRO A 43 5.51 2.51 -1.60
C PRO A 43 6.16 3.88 -1.44
N LEU A 44 7.34 4.05 -2.02
CA LEU A 44 8.08 5.30 -2.05
C LEU A 44 8.08 5.87 -3.47
N GLY A 45 7.55 7.07 -3.63
CA GLY A 45 7.62 7.81 -4.89
C GLY A 45 9.01 8.42 -5.07
N ILE A 46 9.74 7.95 -6.06
CA ILE A 46 11.11 8.39 -6.34
C ILE A 46 11.15 8.98 -7.75
N PRO A 47 11.69 10.20 -7.93
CA PRO A 47 11.88 10.76 -9.26
C PRO A 47 12.97 10.03 -10.03
N PRO A 48 13.03 10.20 -11.37
CA PRO A 48 14.10 9.60 -12.16
C PRO A 48 15.48 10.16 -11.78
N TRP A 49 16.53 9.35 -12.01
CA TRP A 49 17.90 9.79 -11.87
C TRP A 49 18.18 10.99 -12.81
N PRO A 50 18.93 12.06 -12.41
CA PRO A 50 19.71 12.18 -11.17
C PRO A 50 18.96 12.76 -9.96
N LEU A 51 17.72 13.21 -10.11
CA LEU A 51 16.94 13.87 -9.06
C LEU A 51 16.78 13.02 -7.80
N ALA A 52 16.73 11.69 -7.95
CA ALA A 52 16.62 10.74 -6.85
C ALA A 52 17.78 10.84 -5.83
N ARG A 53 18.90 11.42 -6.22
CA ARG A 53 20.09 11.57 -5.37
C ARG A 53 20.14 12.89 -4.60
N HIS A 54 19.19 13.78 -4.84
CA HIS A 54 19.23 15.14 -4.29
C HIS A 54 18.09 15.41 -3.30
N GLY A 55 18.39 16.28 -2.33
CA GLY A 55 17.42 16.79 -1.37
C GLY A 55 16.76 15.68 -0.55
N HIS A 56 15.47 15.81 -0.35
CA HIS A 56 14.67 14.89 0.46
C HIS A 56 14.47 13.49 -0.17
N TYR A 57 14.81 13.30 -1.44
CA TYR A 57 14.70 11.99 -2.09
C TYR A 57 15.86 11.03 -1.74
N ALA A 58 17.04 11.56 -1.48
CA ALA A 58 18.20 10.73 -1.17
C ALA A 58 17.99 9.84 0.06
N PRO A 59 17.48 10.33 1.21
CA PRO A 59 17.16 9.49 2.35
C PRO A 59 16.08 8.44 2.05
N LEU A 60 15.08 8.77 1.23
CA LEU A 60 14.03 7.84 0.83
C LEU A 60 14.55 6.71 -0.06
N ALA A 61 15.43 7.04 -1.00
CA ALA A 61 16.06 6.07 -1.88
C ALA A 61 16.98 5.09 -1.10
N ALA A 62 17.52 5.53 0.02
CA ALA A 62 18.40 4.73 0.89
C ALA A 62 17.65 3.81 1.88
N LEU A 63 16.32 3.95 2.02
CA LEU A 63 15.53 3.11 2.91
C LEU A 63 15.59 1.63 2.47
N PRO A 64 15.51 0.67 3.41
CA PRO A 64 15.45 -0.76 3.06
C PRO A 64 14.17 -1.08 2.27
N GLU A 65 14.25 -2.03 1.35
CA GLU A 65 13.07 -2.50 0.60
C GLU A 65 12.10 -3.32 1.46
N ARG A 66 12.62 -3.92 2.52
CA ARG A 66 11.86 -4.67 3.51
C ARG A 66 12.42 -4.41 4.89
N GLU A 67 11.56 -4.18 5.85
CA GLU A 67 11.92 -4.00 7.25
C GLU A 67 10.82 -4.49 8.19
N THR A 68 11.18 -4.73 9.44
CA THR A 68 10.21 -4.89 10.52
C THR A 68 10.09 -3.56 11.27
N TRP A 69 8.90 -2.98 11.24
CA TRP A 69 8.61 -1.71 11.91
C TRP A 69 7.57 -1.93 13.01
N LYS A 70 8.00 -1.81 14.26
CA LYS A 70 7.12 -2.05 15.44
C LYS A 70 6.34 -3.37 15.36
N GLY A 71 6.99 -4.44 14.87
CA GLY A 71 6.39 -5.76 14.70
C GLY A 71 5.64 -6.00 13.39
N LEU A 72 5.48 -4.97 12.55
CA LEU A 72 4.86 -5.10 11.23
C LEU A 72 5.89 -5.48 10.16
N ASP A 73 5.56 -6.43 9.27
CA ASP A 73 6.34 -6.72 8.04
C ASP A 73 5.99 -5.65 7.00
N ILE A 74 6.93 -4.78 6.70
CA ILE A 74 6.76 -3.66 5.77
C ILE A 74 7.61 -3.86 4.54
N ARG A 75 7.01 -3.70 3.37
CA ARG A 75 7.70 -3.62 2.09
C ARG A 75 7.60 -2.22 1.52
N ARG A 76 8.74 -1.68 1.06
CA ARG A 76 8.87 -0.32 0.53
C ARG A 76 9.30 -0.33 -0.94
N PRO A 77 8.46 -0.77 -1.86
CA PRO A 77 8.77 -0.70 -3.29
C PRO A 77 8.89 0.75 -3.75
N ARG A 78 9.85 1.01 -4.65
CA ARG A 78 9.99 2.32 -5.29
C ARG A 78 9.15 2.33 -6.56
N PHE A 79 8.38 3.38 -6.72
CA PHE A 79 7.66 3.64 -7.95
C PHE A 79 8.08 5.00 -8.53
N LEU A 80 7.95 5.15 -9.84
CA LEU A 80 8.34 6.38 -10.51
C LEU A 80 7.34 7.49 -10.20
N ALA A 81 7.83 8.54 -9.54
CA ALA A 81 7.09 9.76 -9.27
C ALA A 81 7.70 10.90 -10.10
N LEU A 82 6.96 11.41 -11.09
CA LEU A 82 7.41 12.50 -11.94
C LEU A 82 7.04 13.84 -11.32
N PRO A 83 8.03 14.64 -10.87
CA PRO A 83 7.78 16.00 -10.36
C PRO A 83 7.11 16.87 -11.42
N GLY A 84 6.26 17.81 -10.99
CA GLY A 84 5.60 18.76 -11.90
C GLY A 84 4.40 18.21 -12.68
N THR A 85 4.08 16.93 -12.56
CA THR A 85 2.93 16.33 -13.27
C THR A 85 1.61 16.37 -12.49
N GLY A 86 1.61 16.97 -11.30
CA GLY A 86 0.43 16.99 -10.41
C GLY A 86 -0.02 15.58 -9.97
N GLY A 87 0.87 14.58 -10.00
CA GLY A 87 0.55 13.21 -9.62
C GLY A 87 -0.19 12.39 -10.68
N ARG A 88 -0.47 12.95 -11.87
CA ARG A 88 -1.28 12.32 -12.93
C ARG A 88 -0.90 10.87 -13.22
N PHE A 89 0.39 10.56 -13.19
CA PHE A 89 0.92 9.23 -13.53
C PHE A 89 1.20 8.34 -12.31
N HIS A 90 1.04 8.88 -11.10
CA HIS A 90 1.45 8.17 -9.89
C HIS A 90 0.69 6.86 -9.68
N ALA A 91 -0.65 6.88 -9.83
CA ALA A 91 -1.45 5.67 -9.64
C ALA A 91 -1.09 4.56 -10.64
N GLY A 92 -0.92 4.90 -11.92
CA GLY A 92 -0.52 3.93 -12.95
C GLY A 92 0.90 3.37 -12.73
N SER A 93 1.85 4.24 -12.39
CA SER A 93 3.22 3.84 -12.06
C SER A 93 3.24 2.92 -10.83
N LEU A 94 2.44 3.25 -9.82
CA LEU A 94 2.30 2.46 -8.60
C LEU A 94 1.74 1.07 -8.91
N VAL A 95 0.64 0.97 -9.67
CA VAL A 95 0.06 -0.31 -10.09
C VAL A 95 1.07 -1.16 -10.84
N ARG A 96 1.76 -0.58 -11.83
CA ARG A 96 2.78 -1.27 -12.62
C ARG A 96 3.90 -1.86 -11.75
N ARG A 97 4.29 -1.14 -10.70
CA ARG A 97 5.31 -1.62 -9.75
C ARG A 97 4.78 -2.67 -8.80
N LEU A 98 3.53 -2.54 -8.36
CA LEU A 98 2.95 -3.41 -7.33
C LEU A 98 2.45 -4.75 -7.87
N VAL A 99 1.97 -4.85 -9.11
CA VAL A 99 1.46 -6.12 -9.66
C VAL A 99 2.48 -7.27 -9.51
N PRO A 100 3.73 -7.16 -9.99
CA PRO A 100 4.70 -8.25 -9.84
C PRO A 100 5.07 -8.51 -8.37
N LEU A 101 5.20 -7.47 -7.56
CA LEU A 101 5.49 -7.60 -6.13
C LEU A 101 4.39 -8.36 -5.40
N LEU A 102 3.13 -7.98 -5.61
CA LEU A 102 1.99 -8.60 -4.94
C LEU A 102 1.71 -10.01 -5.48
N THR A 103 1.99 -10.27 -6.74
CA THR A 103 1.94 -11.63 -7.30
C THR A 103 2.92 -12.55 -6.57
N ALA A 104 4.15 -12.09 -6.35
CA ALA A 104 5.13 -12.85 -5.58
C ALA A 104 4.71 -12.99 -4.10
N LEU A 105 4.23 -11.90 -3.49
CA LEU A 105 3.78 -11.89 -2.11
C LEU A 105 2.64 -12.89 -1.85
N ARG A 106 1.71 -13.05 -2.79
CA ARG A 106 0.57 -13.96 -2.66
C ARG A 106 0.95 -15.43 -2.53
N ARG A 107 2.16 -15.82 -2.91
CA ARG A 107 2.64 -17.20 -2.73
C ARG A 107 2.73 -17.57 -1.26
N ASP A 108 3.14 -16.61 -0.42
CA ASP A 108 3.32 -16.82 1.02
C ASP A 108 2.22 -16.16 1.85
N PHE A 109 1.60 -15.13 1.32
CA PHE A 109 0.56 -14.34 1.97
C PHE A 109 -0.58 -14.03 0.98
N ALA A 110 -1.49 -14.97 0.85
CA ALA A 110 -2.65 -14.83 -0.03
C ALA A 110 -3.69 -13.91 0.62
N PHE A 111 -3.45 -12.60 0.56
CA PHE A 111 -4.31 -11.59 1.15
C PHE A 111 -5.75 -11.66 0.63
N ASP A 112 -6.70 -11.44 1.54
CA ASP A 112 -8.13 -11.53 1.31
C ASP A 112 -8.73 -10.15 0.98
N VAL A 113 -8.06 -9.06 1.37
CA VAL A 113 -8.51 -7.68 1.16
C VAL A 113 -7.31 -6.74 1.03
N ILE A 114 -7.46 -5.70 0.23
CA ILE A 114 -6.52 -4.57 0.17
C ILE A 114 -7.15 -3.39 0.92
N ASP A 115 -6.46 -2.89 1.94
CA ASP A 115 -6.86 -1.73 2.73
C ASP A 115 -5.99 -0.53 2.36
N ALA A 116 -6.53 0.39 1.55
CA ALA A 116 -5.85 1.61 1.13
C ALA A 116 -6.10 2.71 2.15
N GLU A 117 -5.03 3.21 2.76
CA GLU A 117 -5.09 4.17 3.86
C GLU A 117 -5.18 5.63 3.41
N PHE A 118 -4.96 5.90 2.11
CA PHE A 118 -5.00 7.24 1.57
C PHE A 118 -5.77 7.29 0.26
N PHE A 119 -6.46 8.43 0.01
CA PHE A 119 -7.31 8.54 -1.15
C PHE A 119 -6.54 8.55 -2.48
N PHE A 120 -5.43 9.27 -2.55
CA PHE A 120 -4.61 9.36 -3.76
C PHE A 120 -3.11 9.40 -3.41
N PRO A 121 -2.27 8.62 -4.11
CA PRO A 121 -2.55 7.75 -5.25
C PRO A 121 -3.02 6.33 -4.87
N ASP A 122 -3.11 6.02 -3.57
CA ASP A 122 -3.35 4.67 -3.06
C ASP A 122 -4.72 4.12 -3.46
N GLY A 123 -5.78 4.95 -3.38
CA GLY A 123 -7.14 4.54 -3.70
C GLY A 123 -7.32 4.02 -5.12
N PRO A 124 -7.02 4.81 -6.17
CA PRO A 124 -7.09 4.34 -7.55
C PRO A 124 -6.20 3.14 -7.83
N ALA A 125 -5.00 3.10 -7.24
CA ALA A 125 -4.10 1.96 -7.37
C ALA A 125 -4.70 0.70 -6.72
N ALA A 126 -5.24 0.81 -5.51
CA ALA A 126 -5.88 -0.30 -4.80
C ALA A 126 -7.09 -0.86 -5.57
N VAL A 127 -7.93 0.00 -6.18
CA VAL A 127 -9.05 -0.43 -7.01
C VAL A 127 -8.57 -1.26 -8.20
N ALA A 128 -7.54 -0.79 -8.91
CA ALA A 128 -6.96 -1.53 -10.03
C ALA A 128 -6.36 -2.88 -9.58
N LEU A 129 -5.63 -2.89 -8.47
CA LEU A 129 -5.05 -4.10 -7.88
C LEU A 129 -6.12 -5.07 -7.38
N GLY A 130 -7.17 -4.57 -6.73
CA GLY A 130 -8.29 -5.38 -6.28
C GLY A 130 -9.00 -6.09 -7.43
N ARG A 131 -9.20 -5.40 -8.56
CA ARG A 131 -9.72 -5.99 -9.79
C ARG A 131 -8.78 -7.06 -10.37
N HIS A 132 -7.48 -6.75 -10.40
CA HIS A 132 -6.47 -7.66 -10.93
C HIS A 132 -6.37 -8.96 -10.12
N PHE A 133 -6.41 -8.87 -8.80
CA PHE A 133 -6.28 -10.02 -7.90
C PHE A 133 -7.62 -10.65 -7.48
N GLY A 134 -8.74 -10.07 -7.85
CA GLY A 134 -10.08 -10.57 -7.49
C GLY A 134 -10.39 -10.45 -6.00
N VAL A 135 -9.88 -9.41 -5.33
CA VAL A 135 -10.10 -9.18 -3.89
C VAL A 135 -10.82 -7.86 -3.65
N PRO A 136 -11.63 -7.76 -2.57
CA PRO A 136 -12.27 -6.52 -2.18
C PRO A 136 -11.24 -5.47 -1.75
N VAL A 137 -11.63 -4.21 -1.84
CA VAL A 137 -10.81 -3.05 -1.49
C VAL A 137 -11.56 -2.17 -0.51
N SER A 138 -10.91 -1.83 0.58
CA SER A 138 -11.30 -0.77 1.51
C SER A 138 -10.46 0.47 1.21
N ILE A 139 -11.09 1.63 1.13
CA ILE A 139 -10.41 2.92 0.94
C ILE A 139 -10.80 3.83 2.08
N LYS A 140 -9.82 4.28 2.82
CA LYS A 140 -10.01 5.26 3.90
C LYS A 140 -9.81 6.68 3.35
N ARG A 141 -10.79 7.51 3.62
CA ARG A 141 -10.72 8.95 3.44
C ARG A 141 -10.71 9.59 4.82
N ALA A 142 -10.02 10.68 5.00
CA ALA A 142 -10.01 11.40 6.28
C ALA A 142 -11.44 11.48 6.87
N GLY A 143 -11.72 10.68 7.90
CA GLY A 143 -13.01 10.60 8.59
C GLY A 143 -14.08 9.67 8.00
N ARG A 144 -13.82 8.92 6.90
CA ARG A 144 -14.79 7.96 6.33
C ARG A 144 -14.11 6.78 5.65
N THR A 145 -14.68 5.60 5.81
CA THR A 145 -14.30 4.39 5.07
C THR A 145 -15.31 4.10 3.98
N SER A 146 -14.84 3.86 2.76
CA SER A 146 -15.68 3.39 1.63
C SER A 146 -15.22 2.00 1.24
N ILE A 147 -16.13 1.01 1.26
CA ILE A 147 -15.87 -0.34 0.80
C ILE A 147 -16.36 -0.45 -0.65
N ILE A 148 -15.44 -0.73 -1.56
CA ILE A 148 -15.76 -1.04 -2.95
C ILE A 148 -15.75 -2.57 -3.06
N GLY A 149 -16.96 -3.16 -3.20
CA GLY A 149 -17.16 -4.60 -3.13
C GLY A 149 -16.45 -5.37 -4.25
N GLY A 150 -15.81 -6.47 -3.86
CA GLY A 150 -15.51 -7.57 -4.77
C GLY A 150 -16.79 -8.29 -5.20
N ALA A 151 -16.73 -8.97 -6.35
CA ALA A 151 -17.85 -9.74 -6.87
C ALA A 151 -18.45 -10.66 -5.79
N ARG A 152 -19.77 -10.58 -5.58
CA ARG A 152 -20.50 -11.52 -4.73
C ARG A 152 -20.19 -12.94 -5.20
N PRO A 153 -19.90 -13.89 -4.30
CA PRO A 153 -19.83 -15.30 -4.67
C PRO A 153 -21.15 -15.68 -5.33
N ARG A 154 -21.10 -16.26 -6.53
CA ARG A 154 -22.29 -16.82 -7.17
C ARG A 154 -22.83 -17.93 -6.27
N PRO A 155 -24.12 -17.97 -5.95
CA PRO A 155 -24.72 -19.11 -5.26
C PRO A 155 -24.53 -20.37 -6.10
N PRO A 156 -24.37 -21.54 -5.47
CA PRO A 156 -24.27 -22.80 -6.20
C PRO A 156 -25.54 -23.01 -7.05
N ARG A 157 -25.34 -23.35 -8.31
CA ARG A 157 -26.44 -23.76 -9.18
C ARG A 157 -27.02 -25.07 -8.62
N ARG A 158 -28.32 -25.08 -8.36
CA ARG A 158 -29.07 -26.31 -8.09
C ARG A 158 -29.23 -27.15 -9.37
#